data_341124e09a38f4332ab7b1a697699bd4
#
_entry.id   341124e09a38f4332ab7b1a697699bd4
#
_cell.length_a   1.000
_cell.length_b   1.000
_cell.length_c   1.000
_cell.angle_alpha   90.00
_cell.angle_beta   90.00
_cell.angle_gamma   90.00
#
_symmetry.space_group_name_H-M   'P 1'
#
loop_
_entity.id
_entity.type
_entity.pdbx_description
1 polymer ?
#
loop_
_entity_poly.entity_id
_entity_poly.type
_entity_poly.pdbx_seq_one_letter_code
_entity_poly.pdbx_strand_id
1 'polypeptide(L)'
;MRKMILILSTMTCVALAGLGLIGCEGDEANQPSYILDIDPIFGSAKYNCKGCHTGATSPYLDLTTYEGLMAGSDNGKVVIPGDADHSFLYEKISQPIPSRGERMPLGGPFYLTSGEIRLIEDWINLGAKDN
;
A
#
# COMPACT_ATOMS: atom_id res chain seq x y z
N MET A 1 -21.85 13.43 33.35
CA MET A 1 -22.04 14.38 32.22
C MET A 1 -20.66 14.86 31.79
N ARG A 2 -20.06 14.23 30.78
CA ARG A 2 -18.76 14.65 30.20
C ARG A 2 -19.06 15.44 28.94
N LYS A 3 -18.71 16.73 28.96
CA LYS A 3 -18.84 17.61 27.78
C LYS A 3 -17.79 17.24 26.74
N MET A 4 -18.26 16.81 25.59
CA MET A 4 -17.46 16.62 24.38
C MET A 4 -17.13 18.00 23.80
N ILE A 5 -15.86 18.38 23.83
CA ILE A 5 -15.39 19.61 23.18
C ILE A 5 -15.10 19.24 21.72
N LEU A 6 -15.99 19.70 20.83
CA LEU A 6 -15.76 19.67 19.38
C LEU A 6 -14.77 20.79 19.05
N ILE A 7 -13.53 20.44 18.72
CA ILE A 7 -12.58 21.41 18.16
C ILE A 7 -12.88 21.50 16.67
N LEU A 8 -13.66 22.51 16.27
CA LEU A 8 -13.81 22.90 14.87
C LEU A 8 -12.52 23.63 14.47
N SER A 9 -11.63 22.95 13.76
CA SER A 9 -10.51 23.58 13.07
C SER A 9 -11.03 24.30 11.84
N THR A 10 -11.32 25.59 11.98
CA THR A 10 -11.64 26.46 10.85
C THR A 10 -10.33 26.81 10.13
N MET A 11 -10.12 26.18 9.00
CA MET A 11 -9.04 26.53 8.07
C MET A 11 -9.41 27.85 7.39
N THR A 12 -8.87 28.95 7.93
CA THR A 12 -9.04 30.29 7.35
C THR A 12 -8.00 30.47 6.25
N CYS A 13 -8.39 30.26 4.99
CA CYS A 13 -7.58 30.71 3.85
C CYS A 13 -7.63 32.22 3.79
N VAL A 14 -6.56 32.88 4.22
CA VAL A 14 -6.35 34.32 3.98
C VAL A 14 -5.76 34.46 2.58
N ALA A 15 -6.56 34.93 1.64
CA ALA A 15 -6.10 35.34 0.32
C ALA A 15 -5.35 36.68 0.42
N LEU A 16 -4.02 36.65 0.40
CA LEU A 16 -3.19 37.82 0.11
C LEU A 16 -2.82 37.78 -1.38
N ALA A 17 -3.33 38.75 -2.11
CA ALA A 17 -2.98 38.99 -3.50
C ALA A 17 -1.52 39.45 -3.61
N GLY A 18 -0.65 38.58 -4.10
CA GLY A 18 0.76 38.87 -4.38
C GLY A 18 1.45 37.60 -4.84
N LEU A 19 1.76 37.52 -6.13
CA LEU A 19 2.48 36.50 -6.88
C LEU A 19 3.26 35.47 -6.02
N GLY A 20 2.68 34.26 -5.91
CA GLY A 20 3.34 33.09 -5.34
C GLY A 20 2.31 31.99 -5.25
N LEU A 21 2.35 31.02 -6.17
CA LEU A 21 1.60 29.77 -6.06
C LEU A 21 2.13 29.04 -4.81
N ILE A 22 1.50 29.28 -3.66
CA ILE A 22 1.66 28.38 -2.52
C ILE A 22 0.81 27.17 -2.86
N GLY A 23 1.45 26.18 -3.50
CA GLY A 23 0.90 24.84 -3.58
C GLY A 23 0.66 24.37 -2.16
N CYS A 24 -0.53 23.85 -1.85
CA CYS A 24 -0.72 23.02 -0.67
C CYS A 24 0.15 21.77 -0.91
N GLU A 25 1.39 21.80 -0.43
CA GLU A 25 2.18 20.59 -0.26
C GLU A 25 1.42 19.79 0.78
N GLY A 26 0.69 18.75 0.33
CA GLY A 26 0.12 17.76 1.22
C GLY A 26 1.27 17.17 2.03
N ASP A 27 1.02 16.90 3.32
CA ASP A 27 1.96 16.33 4.27
C ASP A 27 2.63 15.07 3.69
N GLU A 28 3.75 15.22 2.99
CA GLU A 28 4.57 14.07 2.52
C GLU A 28 5.18 13.32 3.72
N ALA A 29 5.25 13.96 4.88
CA ALA A 29 5.85 13.40 6.09
C ALA A 29 5.11 12.17 6.68
N ASN A 30 3.91 11.85 6.21
CA ASN A 30 3.10 10.73 6.72
C ASN A 30 2.62 9.76 5.63
N GLN A 31 3.26 9.78 4.45
CA GLN A 31 2.94 8.82 3.39
C GLN A 31 3.79 7.56 3.57
N PRO A 32 3.21 6.36 3.40
CA PRO A 32 3.98 5.13 3.43
C PRO A 32 5.08 5.13 2.35
N SER A 33 6.29 4.78 2.77
CA SER A 33 7.45 4.61 1.89
C SER A 33 7.55 3.17 1.42
N TYR A 34 7.80 2.95 0.12
CA TYR A 34 8.05 1.60 -0.36
C TYR A 34 9.25 0.98 0.34
N ILE A 35 10.37 1.70 0.39
CA ILE A 35 11.63 1.18 0.93
C ILE A 35 11.57 0.97 2.44
N LEU A 36 10.95 1.89 3.18
CA LEU A 36 10.97 1.86 4.65
C LEU A 36 9.82 1.06 5.26
N ASP A 37 8.66 1.00 4.58
CA ASP A 37 7.43 0.46 5.16
C ASP A 37 6.94 -0.79 4.42
N ILE A 38 6.92 -0.79 3.08
CA ILE A 38 6.30 -1.86 2.30
C ILE A 38 7.28 -3.01 2.05
N ASP A 39 8.48 -2.70 1.56
CA ASP A 39 9.51 -3.69 1.26
C ASP A 39 9.88 -4.58 2.45
N PRO A 40 10.02 -4.04 3.69
CA PRO A 40 10.25 -4.84 4.88
C PRO A 40 9.13 -5.85 5.19
N ILE A 41 7.87 -5.56 4.86
CA ILE A 41 6.78 -6.52 5.01
C ILE A 41 7.00 -7.72 4.09
N PHE A 42 7.34 -7.48 2.81
CA PHE A 42 7.62 -8.54 1.85
C PHE A 42 8.88 -9.34 2.18
N GLY A 43 9.91 -8.67 2.77
CA GLY A 43 11.15 -9.28 3.23
C GLY A 43 11.07 -9.99 4.57
N SER A 44 9.94 -9.87 5.29
CA SER A 44 9.77 -10.45 6.62
C SER A 44 9.87 -11.98 6.58
N ALA A 45 10.73 -12.55 7.44
CA ALA A 45 10.84 -14.00 7.62
C ALA A 45 9.52 -14.65 8.09
N LYS A 46 8.64 -13.87 8.73
CA LYS A 46 7.32 -14.33 9.18
C LYS A 46 6.40 -14.67 8.02
N TYR A 47 6.44 -13.89 6.94
CA TYR A 47 5.55 -14.05 5.78
C TYR A 47 6.22 -14.71 4.60
N ASN A 48 7.56 -14.55 4.49
CA ASN A 48 8.41 -15.14 3.44
C ASN A 48 7.93 -14.85 2.00
N CYS A 49 7.37 -13.67 1.75
CA CYS A 49 6.83 -13.33 0.44
C CYS A 49 7.89 -13.41 -0.66
N LYS A 50 9.06 -12.74 -0.42
CA LYS A 50 10.19 -12.75 -1.35
C LYS A 50 10.81 -14.13 -1.56
N GLY A 51 10.65 -15.06 -0.61
CA GLY A 51 11.15 -16.43 -0.75
C GLY A 51 10.45 -17.24 -1.82
N CYS A 52 9.18 -16.91 -2.12
CA CYS A 52 8.40 -17.58 -3.15
C CYS A 52 8.22 -16.70 -4.40
N HIS A 53 8.11 -15.38 -4.23
CA HIS A 53 7.85 -14.45 -5.33
C HIS A 53 9.14 -13.76 -5.78
N THR A 54 9.91 -14.47 -6.61
CA THR A 54 11.20 -14.03 -7.16
C THR A 54 11.15 -13.78 -8.69
N GLY A 55 9.97 -13.87 -9.30
CA GLY A 55 9.82 -13.81 -10.75
C GLY A 55 10.29 -15.06 -11.51
N ALA A 56 10.88 -16.05 -10.82
CA ALA A 56 11.48 -17.21 -11.48
C ALA A 56 10.47 -18.30 -11.84
N THR A 57 9.31 -18.35 -11.19
CA THR A 57 8.27 -19.37 -11.39
C THR A 57 6.90 -18.75 -11.50
N SER A 58 5.98 -19.43 -12.19
CA SER A 58 4.59 -18.97 -12.29
C SER A 58 3.99 -18.73 -10.88
N PRO A 59 3.28 -17.63 -10.70
CA PRO A 59 2.79 -16.63 -11.68
C PRO A 59 3.81 -15.53 -12.07
N TYR A 60 5.10 -15.77 -11.97
CA TYR A 60 6.21 -14.86 -12.32
C TYR A 60 6.14 -13.49 -11.65
N LEU A 61 5.46 -13.38 -10.52
CA LEU A 61 5.47 -12.18 -9.69
C LEU A 61 6.81 -12.07 -8.99
N ASP A 62 7.46 -10.92 -9.12
CA ASP A 62 8.70 -10.59 -8.41
C ASP A 62 8.44 -9.52 -7.36
N LEU A 63 8.57 -9.90 -6.08
CA LEU A 63 8.47 -9.01 -4.94
C LEU A 63 9.85 -8.61 -4.39
N THR A 64 10.94 -9.00 -5.06
CA THR A 64 12.30 -8.69 -4.61
C THR A 64 12.69 -7.25 -4.90
N THR A 65 12.04 -6.62 -5.88
CA THR A 65 12.25 -5.24 -6.29
C THR A 65 10.92 -4.50 -6.51
N TYR A 66 10.96 -3.18 -6.42
CA TYR A 66 9.81 -2.34 -6.76
C TYR A 66 9.39 -2.52 -8.23
N GLU A 67 10.35 -2.51 -9.15
CA GLU A 67 10.10 -2.69 -10.59
C GLU A 67 9.45 -4.05 -10.88
N GLY A 68 9.91 -5.11 -10.21
CA GLY A 68 9.33 -6.45 -10.33
C GLY A 68 7.87 -6.49 -9.88
N LEU A 69 7.57 -5.89 -8.73
CA LEU A 69 6.20 -5.76 -8.25
C LEU A 69 5.33 -4.98 -9.25
N MET A 70 5.80 -3.83 -9.73
CA MET A 70 5.04 -2.96 -10.64
C MET A 70 4.95 -3.52 -12.06
N ALA A 71 5.87 -4.41 -12.46
CA ALA A 71 5.75 -5.16 -13.72
C ALA A 71 4.51 -6.07 -13.72
N GLY A 72 4.17 -6.63 -12.55
CA GLY A 72 3.02 -7.52 -12.39
C GLY A 72 3.39 -8.99 -12.51
N SER A 73 2.48 -9.79 -13.06
CA SER A 73 2.61 -11.24 -13.14
C SER A 73 1.90 -11.77 -14.40
N ASP A 74 1.85 -13.09 -14.58
CA ASP A 74 1.01 -13.74 -15.62
C ASP A 74 -0.47 -13.30 -15.54
N ASN A 75 -0.91 -12.87 -14.40
CA ASN A 75 -2.27 -12.39 -14.19
C ASN A 75 -2.46 -10.89 -14.52
N GLY A 76 -1.44 -10.25 -15.06
CA GLY A 76 -1.42 -8.82 -15.35
C GLY A 76 -0.88 -7.99 -14.20
N LYS A 77 -1.23 -6.70 -14.18
CA LYS A 77 -0.85 -5.78 -13.10
C LYS A 77 -1.46 -6.23 -11.78
N VAL A 78 -0.62 -6.31 -10.75
CA VAL A 78 -1.05 -6.70 -9.40
C VAL A 78 -1.24 -5.48 -8.48
N VAL A 79 -0.65 -4.35 -8.85
CA VAL A 79 -0.84 -3.04 -8.23
C VAL A 79 -1.36 -2.06 -9.26
N ILE A 80 -2.43 -1.36 -8.93
CA ILE A 80 -2.99 -0.25 -9.70
C ILE A 80 -2.79 1.01 -8.85
N PRO A 81 -1.80 1.86 -9.17
CA PRO A 81 -1.55 3.07 -8.39
C PRO A 81 -2.80 3.95 -8.28
N GLY A 82 -3.14 4.34 -7.07
CA GLY A 82 -4.34 5.12 -6.75
C GLY A 82 -5.61 4.29 -6.54
N ASP A 83 -5.55 2.96 -6.66
CA ASP A 83 -6.75 2.10 -6.58
C ASP A 83 -6.43 0.76 -5.91
N ALA A 84 -6.47 0.73 -4.60
CA ALA A 84 -6.23 -0.49 -3.82
C ALA A 84 -7.34 -1.52 -4.03
N ASP A 85 -8.60 -1.11 -4.12
CA ASP A 85 -9.75 -2.01 -4.25
C ASP A 85 -9.69 -2.88 -5.52
N HIS A 86 -9.09 -2.38 -6.59
CA HIS A 86 -8.87 -3.12 -7.84
C HIS A 86 -7.44 -3.67 -7.98
N SER A 87 -6.60 -3.48 -6.97
CA SER A 87 -5.24 -4.04 -6.92
C SER A 87 -5.27 -5.49 -6.44
N PHE A 88 -4.85 -6.43 -7.30
CA PHE A 88 -4.87 -7.85 -6.98
C PHE A 88 -3.96 -8.21 -5.79
N LEU A 89 -2.88 -7.47 -5.59
CA LEU A 89 -2.04 -7.58 -4.40
C LEU A 89 -2.86 -7.37 -3.12
N TYR A 90 -3.64 -6.27 -3.05
CA TYR A 90 -4.48 -5.95 -1.91
C TYR A 90 -5.55 -7.01 -1.68
N GLU A 91 -6.23 -7.45 -2.72
CA GLU A 91 -7.20 -8.54 -2.65
C GLU A 91 -6.58 -9.81 -2.04
N LYS A 92 -5.38 -10.20 -2.51
CA LYS A 92 -4.71 -11.43 -2.09
C LYS A 92 -4.32 -11.43 -0.61
N ILE A 93 -4.00 -10.29 -0.02
CA ILE A 93 -3.58 -10.20 1.39
C ILE A 93 -4.75 -9.89 2.33
N SER A 94 -5.80 -9.21 1.85
CA SER A 94 -6.92 -8.75 2.68
C SER A 94 -8.10 -9.72 2.70
N GLN A 95 -8.45 -10.32 1.56
CA GLN A 95 -9.66 -11.13 1.44
C GLN A 95 -9.43 -12.58 1.90
N PRO A 96 -10.35 -13.14 2.71
CA PRO A 96 -10.29 -14.57 3.10
C PRO A 96 -10.44 -15.49 1.89
N ILE A 97 -11.22 -15.08 0.89
CA ILE A 97 -11.47 -15.82 -0.35
C ILE A 97 -11.27 -14.83 -1.50
N PRO A 98 -10.06 -14.76 -2.09
CA PRO A 98 -9.79 -13.91 -3.25
C PRO A 98 -10.53 -14.42 -4.50
N SER A 99 -10.71 -13.53 -5.49
CA SER A 99 -11.36 -13.86 -6.77
C SER A 99 -10.64 -14.95 -7.56
N ARG A 100 -9.33 -15.13 -7.33
CA ARG A 100 -8.50 -16.17 -7.91
C ARG A 100 -7.47 -16.72 -6.93
N GLY A 101 -7.31 -18.04 -6.90
CA GLY A 101 -6.31 -18.75 -6.09
C GLY A 101 -6.53 -18.54 -4.59
N GLU A 102 -5.50 -18.77 -3.82
CA GLU A 102 -5.54 -18.75 -2.36
C GLU A 102 -5.15 -17.38 -1.80
N ARG A 103 -5.62 -17.10 -0.57
CA ARG A 103 -5.14 -15.94 0.20
C ARG A 103 -3.64 -16.06 0.47
N MET A 104 -2.94 -14.93 0.45
CA MET A 104 -1.51 -14.85 0.77
C MET A 104 -1.27 -14.30 2.19
N PRO A 105 -0.22 -14.78 2.87
CA PRO A 105 0.69 -15.88 2.54
C PRO A 105 0.01 -17.24 2.46
N LEU A 106 0.43 -18.07 1.49
CA LEU A 106 -0.19 -19.37 1.21
C LEU A 106 -0.10 -20.31 2.42
N GLY A 107 -1.25 -20.89 2.79
CA GLY A 107 -1.35 -21.90 3.84
C GLY A 107 -1.32 -21.39 5.27
N GLY A 108 -1.25 -20.07 5.49
CA GLY A 108 -1.18 -19.53 6.86
C GLY A 108 -0.04 -20.15 7.71
N PRO A 109 -0.11 -20.19 9.02
CA PRO A 109 -1.09 -19.57 9.90
C PRO A 109 -0.89 -18.06 10.08
N PHE A 110 0.19 -17.50 9.53
CA PHE A 110 0.53 -16.10 9.72
C PHE A 110 0.10 -15.27 8.51
N TYR A 111 -1.06 -14.65 8.61
CA TYR A 111 -1.48 -13.60 7.67
C TYR A 111 -0.97 -12.24 8.15
N LEU A 112 -0.94 -11.28 7.23
CA LEU A 112 -0.62 -9.89 7.56
C LEU A 112 -1.61 -9.36 8.60
N THR A 113 -1.12 -8.53 9.50
CA THR A 113 -1.96 -7.83 10.47
C THR A 113 -2.82 -6.79 9.77
N SER A 114 -3.91 -6.36 10.40
CA SER A 114 -4.76 -5.30 9.87
C SER A 114 -4.00 -3.97 9.66
N GLY A 115 -2.98 -3.72 10.49
CA GLY A 115 -2.11 -2.54 10.34
C GLY A 115 -1.24 -2.63 9.09
N GLU A 116 -0.60 -3.78 8.82
CA GLU A 116 0.21 -4.00 7.63
C GLU A 116 -0.62 -3.98 6.35
N ILE A 117 -1.83 -4.56 6.38
CA ILE A 117 -2.76 -4.52 5.25
C ILE A 117 -3.15 -3.07 4.94
N ARG A 118 -3.50 -2.28 5.96
CA ARG A 118 -3.84 -0.86 5.80
C ARG A 118 -2.67 -0.05 5.27
N LEU A 119 -1.46 -0.32 5.74
CA LEU A 119 -0.26 0.37 5.27
C LEU A 119 -0.03 0.15 3.77
N ILE A 120 -0.23 -1.07 3.29
CA ILE A 120 -0.16 -1.39 1.86
C ILE A 120 -1.32 -0.74 1.08
N GLU A 121 -2.53 -0.74 1.63
CA GLU A 121 -3.70 -0.07 1.06
C GLU A 121 -3.44 1.43 0.88
N ASP A 122 -2.98 2.11 1.92
CA ASP A 122 -2.68 3.54 1.90
C ASP A 122 -1.56 3.86 0.89
N TRP A 123 -0.49 3.04 0.86
CA TRP A 123 0.58 3.18 -0.12
C TRP A 123 0.06 3.07 -1.56
N ILE A 124 -0.80 2.10 -1.86
CA ILE A 124 -1.40 1.95 -3.19
C ILE A 124 -2.27 3.15 -3.53
N ASN A 125 -3.16 3.56 -2.62
CA ASN A 125 -4.10 4.66 -2.83
C ASN A 125 -3.40 6.02 -3.00
N LEU A 126 -2.21 6.18 -2.41
CA LEU A 126 -1.36 7.36 -2.58
C LEU A 126 -0.46 7.29 -3.82
N GLY A 127 -0.66 6.31 -4.67
CA GLY A 127 -0.02 6.22 -5.98
C GLY A 127 1.11 5.20 -6.07
N ALA A 128 1.29 4.35 -5.06
CA ALA A 128 2.27 3.26 -5.03
C ALA A 128 3.68 3.74 -5.42
N LYS A 129 4.16 4.82 -4.82
CA LYS A 129 5.45 5.44 -5.17
C LYS A 129 6.63 4.59 -4.72
N ASP A 130 7.73 4.68 -5.49
CA ASP A 130 9.06 4.19 -5.10
C ASP A 130 9.79 5.29 -4.33
N ASN A 131 9.70 5.31 -3.02
CA ASN A 131 10.20 6.38 -2.16
C ASN A 131 10.80 5.85 -0.84
#